data_5acb477b238b463aa7e7eff12b971785
#
_entry.id   5acb477b238b463aa7e7eff12b971785
#
_cell.length_a   1.000
_cell.length_b   1.000
_cell.length_c   1.000
_cell.angle_alpha   90.00
_cell.angle_beta   90.00
_cell.angle_gamma   90.00
#
_symmetry.space_group_name_H-M   'P 1'
#
loop_
_entity.id
_entity.type
_entity.pdbx_description
1 polymer ?
#
loop_
_entity_poly.entity_id
_entity_poly.type
_entity_poly.pdbx_seq_one_letter_code
_entity_poly.pdbx_strand_id
1 'polypeptide(L)'
;TTALLLAIYEKTGLPVFYGPALASSFGEFPPFVDWTYEQFETMLQGYGNLPYTFPVPQYWTDEFIDWSSQDRGKEPRKNQWICVRPGRAKGRLIGGNLNTMEGFFGTDYMPEIRKGDILFIEDSLKDACTIERSFSLLKLASVFDRVSGVILGKHEKFDDNGTGRKPYEILLEVMGESEIPILAEFDCCHTHPMLTLPIGCEVSLDAEEKTVVLLENPLEKIECSR
;
A
#
# COMPACT_ATOMS: atom_id res chain seq x y z
N THR A 1 1.73 12.03 5.23
CA THR A 1 2.88 11.75 4.32
C THR A 1 2.39 11.51 2.90
N THR A 2 1.32 10.73 2.68
CA THR A 2 0.76 10.42 1.35
C THR A 2 0.53 11.68 0.50
N ALA A 3 -0.10 12.72 1.03
CA ALA A 3 -0.37 13.95 0.28
C ALA A 3 0.92 14.60 -0.26
N LEU A 4 1.97 14.66 0.57
CA LEU A 4 3.26 15.22 0.14
C LEU A 4 3.93 14.35 -0.94
N LEU A 5 3.95 13.04 -0.75
CA LEU A 5 4.56 12.11 -1.72
C LEU A 5 3.86 12.18 -3.08
N LEU A 6 2.53 12.06 -3.09
CA LEU A 6 1.77 12.12 -4.33
C LEU A 6 1.87 13.49 -5.02
N ALA A 7 1.86 14.58 -4.25
CA ALA A 7 2.04 15.94 -4.80
C ALA A 7 3.44 16.13 -5.41
N ILE A 8 4.50 15.61 -4.80
CA ILE A 8 5.86 15.63 -5.37
C ILE A 8 5.87 14.83 -6.67
N TYR A 9 5.34 13.61 -6.66
CA TYR A 9 5.26 12.79 -7.86
C TYR A 9 4.50 13.51 -8.99
N GLU A 10 3.31 14.05 -8.70
CA GLU A 10 2.50 14.77 -9.69
C GLU A 10 3.21 15.97 -10.32
N LYS A 11 3.94 16.75 -9.49
CA LYS A 11 4.60 17.98 -9.96
C LYS A 11 5.95 17.76 -10.61
N THR A 12 6.61 16.64 -10.34
CA THR A 12 7.99 16.40 -10.79
C THR A 12 8.16 15.18 -11.70
N GLY A 13 7.22 14.24 -11.66
CA GLY A 13 7.35 12.93 -12.30
C GLY A 13 8.36 12.00 -11.62
N LEU A 14 9.01 12.44 -10.54
CA LEU A 14 9.99 11.62 -9.82
C LEU A 14 9.29 10.54 -9.00
N PRO A 15 9.70 9.27 -9.11
CA PRO A 15 9.21 8.23 -8.19
C PRO A 15 9.45 8.63 -6.74
N VAL A 16 8.48 8.31 -5.88
CA VAL A 16 8.55 8.59 -4.45
C VAL A 16 8.38 7.30 -3.66
N PHE A 17 9.00 7.22 -2.49
CA PHE A 17 8.94 6.01 -1.67
C PHE A 17 7.88 6.16 -0.58
N TYR A 18 6.87 5.31 -0.66
CA TYR A 18 5.90 5.10 0.42
C TYR A 18 6.45 4.02 1.34
N GLY A 19 6.79 4.37 2.57
CA GLY A 19 7.51 3.46 3.44
C GLY A 19 7.52 3.90 4.90
N PRO A 20 8.43 3.33 5.71
CA PRO A 20 8.47 3.47 7.14
C PRO A 20 8.65 4.93 7.60
N ALA A 21 7.96 5.28 8.68
CA ALA A 21 8.15 6.55 9.36
C ALA A 21 9.27 6.44 10.40
N LEU A 22 10.04 7.53 10.53
CA LEU A 22 11.21 7.53 11.41
C LEU A 22 10.88 7.15 12.86
N ALA A 23 9.86 7.76 13.45
CA ALA A 23 9.49 7.49 14.83
C ALA A 23 8.72 6.18 15.01
N SER A 24 7.66 5.96 14.25
CA SER A 24 6.74 4.85 14.48
C SER A 24 7.21 3.51 13.93
N SER A 25 8.12 3.51 12.92
CA SER A 25 8.59 2.27 12.31
C SER A 25 10.02 1.95 12.69
N PHE A 26 10.95 2.94 12.61
CA PHE A 26 12.36 2.73 13.02
C PHE A 26 12.59 2.91 14.52
N GLY A 27 11.66 3.52 15.24
CA GLY A 27 11.65 3.53 16.70
C GLY A 27 11.07 2.27 17.33
N GLU A 28 10.65 1.28 16.55
CA GLU A 28 10.07 0.03 17.03
C GLU A 28 11.17 -0.93 17.53
N PHE A 29 10.75 -1.92 18.35
CA PHE A 29 11.63 -2.97 18.86
C PHE A 29 11.77 -4.14 17.86
N PRO A 30 12.89 -4.89 17.91
CA PRO A 30 13.01 -6.14 17.16
C PRO A 30 11.85 -7.12 17.48
N PRO A 31 11.49 -8.04 16.54
CA PRO A 31 12.17 -8.28 15.26
C PRO A 31 11.65 -7.43 14.09
N PHE A 32 10.60 -6.64 14.30
CA PHE A 32 9.92 -5.95 13.20
C PHE A 32 10.73 -4.80 12.62
N VAL A 33 11.49 -4.07 13.47
CA VAL A 33 12.35 -2.98 13.01
C VAL A 33 13.47 -3.49 12.10
N ASP A 34 14.08 -4.62 12.43
CA ASP A 34 15.19 -5.19 11.65
C ASP A 34 14.74 -5.54 10.23
N TRP A 35 13.59 -6.21 10.10
CA TRP A 35 13.03 -6.55 8.81
C TRP A 35 12.62 -5.30 8.01
N THR A 36 11.98 -4.33 8.66
CA THR A 36 11.60 -3.05 8.05
C THR A 36 12.82 -2.31 7.51
N TYR A 37 13.90 -2.24 8.31
CA TYR A 37 15.15 -1.60 7.91
C TYR A 37 15.78 -2.30 6.71
N GLU A 38 15.86 -3.62 6.71
CA GLU A 38 16.40 -4.41 5.60
C GLU A 38 15.65 -4.14 4.28
N GLN A 39 14.31 -4.11 4.33
CA GLN A 39 13.51 -3.81 3.15
C GLN A 39 13.66 -2.34 2.68
N PHE A 40 13.75 -1.40 3.61
CA PHE A 40 14.00 -0.01 3.31
C PHE A 40 15.38 0.18 2.68
N GLU A 41 16.42 -0.41 3.26
CA GLU A 41 17.78 -0.33 2.74
C GLU A 41 17.89 -0.94 1.34
N THR A 42 17.31 -2.13 1.14
CA THR A 42 17.24 -2.79 -0.18
C THR A 42 16.60 -1.86 -1.20
N MET A 43 15.53 -1.16 -0.83
CA MET A 43 14.80 -0.29 -1.72
C MET A 43 15.57 1.00 -2.08
N LEU A 44 16.45 1.51 -1.20
CA LEU A 44 17.20 2.74 -1.41
C LEU A 44 18.62 2.54 -1.95
N GLN A 45 19.26 1.41 -1.71
CA GLN A 45 20.63 1.16 -2.17
C GLN A 45 20.74 0.78 -3.64
N GLY A 46 19.61 0.65 -4.30
CA GLY A 46 19.56 0.25 -5.70
C GLY A 46 19.45 -1.26 -5.87
N TYR A 47 18.68 -1.63 -6.86
CA TYR A 47 18.39 -3.01 -7.20
C TYR A 47 19.53 -3.56 -8.03
N GLY A 48 20.33 -4.40 -7.42
CA GLY A 48 21.35 -5.14 -8.17
C GLY A 48 20.74 -6.05 -9.23
N ASN A 49 19.49 -6.48 -9.04
CA ASN A 49 18.78 -7.40 -9.94
C ASN A 49 17.28 -7.06 -10.00
N LEU A 50 16.85 -6.41 -11.05
CA LEU A 50 15.45 -6.39 -11.45
C LEU A 50 15.15 -7.62 -12.33
N PRO A 51 13.92 -8.17 -12.30
CA PRO A 51 12.79 -7.74 -11.49
C PRO A 51 12.93 -8.08 -9.99
N TYR A 52 12.44 -7.21 -9.11
CA TYR A 52 12.46 -7.41 -7.66
C TYR A 52 11.09 -7.84 -7.13
N THR A 53 11.02 -9.03 -6.55
CA THR A 53 9.81 -9.55 -5.91
C THR A 53 9.75 -9.09 -4.47
N PHE A 54 8.68 -8.39 -4.09
CA PHE A 54 8.46 -7.98 -2.70
C PHE A 54 8.28 -9.21 -1.81
N PRO A 55 9.05 -9.35 -0.72
CA PRO A 55 8.93 -10.50 0.16
C PRO A 55 7.71 -10.38 1.07
N VAL A 56 7.12 -11.53 1.41
CA VAL A 56 6.05 -11.61 2.41
C VAL A 56 6.70 -11.83 3.77
N PRO A 57 6.55 -10.94 4.76
CA PRO A 57 7.08 -11.19 6.09
C PRO A 57 6.37 -12.37 6.75
N GLN A 58 7.10 -13.14 7.54
CA GLN A 58 6.55 -14.31 8.24
C GLN A 58 5.52 -13.95 9.31
N TYR A 59 5.71 -12.80 9.94
CA TYR A 59 4.88 -12.29 11.03
C TYR A 59 4.52 -10.83 10.80
N TRP A 60 3.42 -10.42 11.39
CA TRP A 60 2.96 -9.04 11.41
C TRP A 60 2.31 -8.70 12.76
N THR A 61 2.08 -7.43 13.01
CA THR A 61 1.31 -6.95 14.16
C THR A 61 0.73 -5.56 13.91
N ASP A 62 -0.43 -5.31 14.53
CA ASP A 62 -1.03 -3.99 14.72
C ASP A 62 -1.19 -3.67 16.20
N GLU A 63 -0.45 -4.37 17.08
CA GLU A 63 -0.46 -4.07 18.49
C GLU A 63 0.00 -2.64 18.74
N PHE A 64 -0.75 -1.91 19.53
CA PHE A 64 -0.36 -0.60 20.02
C PHE A 64 0.19 -0.73 21.45
N ILE A 65 1.40 -0.21 21.65
CA ILE A 65 2.00 -0.01 22.96
C ILE A 65 2.36 1.47 23.04
N ASP A 66 1.98 2.13 24.14
CA ASP A 66 2.34 3.52 24.35
C ASP A 66 3.86 3.69 24.44
N TRP A 67 4.42 4.55 23.61
CA TRP A 67 5.88 4.74 23.51
C TRP A 67 6.53 5.15 24.83
N SER A 68 5.80 5.85 25.72
CA SER A 68 6.33 6.26 27.03
C SER A 68 6.49 5.10 28.01
N SER A 69 5.83 3.97 27.74
CA SER A 69 5.82 2.78 28.59
C SER A 69 6.28 1.51 27.88
N GLN A 70 6.65 1.61 26.61
CA GLN A 70 7.09 0.45 25.81
C GLN A 70 8.45 -0.05 26.30
N ASP A 71 8.49 -1.24 26.88
CA ASP A 71 9.66 -1.94 27.40
C ASP A 71 9.92 -3.29 26.73
N ARG A 72 9.09 -3.66 25.74
CA ARG A 72 9.15 -4.92 24.99
C ARG A 72 8.81 -4.74 23.52
N GLY A 73 9.18 -5.71 22.69
CA GLY A 73 8.65 -5.84 21.35
C GLY A 73 7.15 -6.17 21.34
N LYS A 74 6.49 -5.87 20.24
CA LYS A 74 5.08 -6.20 20.00
C LYS A 74 4.89 -7.68 19.72
N GLU A 75 3.73 -8.21 20.05
CA GLU A 75 3.40 -9.63 19.85
C GLU A 75 3.20 -9.97 18.38
N PRO A 76 3.98 -10.96 17.85
CA PRO A 76 3.88 -11.35 16.45
C PRO A 76 2.67 -12.24 16.18
N ARG A 77 2.00 -12.02 15.05
CA ARG A 77 0.96 -12.89 14.49
C ARG A 77 1.44 -13.46 13.16
N LYS A 78 1.03 -14.67 12.81
CA LYS A 78 1.32 -15.24 11.49
C LYS A 78 0.77 -14.35 10.39
N ASN A 79 1.58 -14.13 9.36
CA ASN A 79 1.23 -13.30 8.23
C ASN A 79 0.87 -14.11 7.00
N GLN A 80 0.01 -13.54 6.17
CA GLN A 80 -0.25 -13.98 4.80
C GLN A 80 -0.89 -12.87 3.99
N TRP A 81 -0.57 -12.79 2.72
CA TRP A 81 -1.38 -12.02 1.76
C TRP A 81 -2.55 -12.85 1.27
N ILE A 82 -3.63 -12.18 0.90
CA ILE A 82 -4.90 -12.82 0.54
C ILE A 82 -5.22 -12.52 -0.92
N CYS A 83 -5.35 -13.57 -1.74
CA CYS A 83 -5.98 -13.45 -3.05
C CYS A 83 -7.49 -13.25 -2.85
N VAL A 84 -7.96 -12.03 -3.04
CA VAL A 84 -9.39 -11.69 -2.94
C VAL A 84 -10.09 -11.94 -4.27
N ARG A 85 -9.44 -11.59 -5.37
CA ARG A 85 -9.86 -11.91 -6.73
C ARG A 85 -8.65 -12.31 -7.56
N PRO A 86 -8.63 -13.52 -8.15
CA PRO A 86 -7.48 -14.00 -8.93
C PRO A 86 -7.30 -13.20 -10.21
N GLY A 87 -6.11 -13.29 -10.78
CA GLY A 87 -5.73 -12.65 -12.03
C GLY A 87 -4.38 -11.97 -11.97
N ARG A 88 -3.96 -11.46 -13.12
CA ARG A 88 -2.67 -10.80 -13.32
C ARG A 88 -2.86 -9.40 -13.87
N ALA A 89 -2.05 -8.48 -13.39
CA ALA A 89 -2.01 -7.12 -13.88
C ALA A 89 -0.56 -6.61 -13.97
N LYS A 90 -0.35 -5.64 -14.83
CA LYS A 90 0.91 -4.91 -14.96
C LYS A 90 0.59 -3.45 -15.18
N GLY A 91 1.27 -2.55 -14.46
CA GLY A 91 1.03 -1.12 -14.59
C GLY A 91 1.81 -0.29 -13.59
N ARG A 92 1.64 1.01 -13.69
CA ARG A 92 2.22 1.97 -12.76
C ARG A 92 1.56 1.82 -11.37
N LEU A 93 2.38 1.68 -10.34
CA LEU A 93 1.91 1.67 -8.95
C LEU A 93 1.57 3.10 -8.53
N ILE A 94 0.34 3.33 -8.11
CA ILE A 94 -0.14 4.63 -7.67
C ILE A 94 -1.06 4.49 -6.46
N GLY A 95 -0.93 5.39 -5.48
CA GLY A 95 -1.79 5.36 -4.30
C GLY A 95 -1.04 5.62 -3.00
N GLY A 96 -1.64 5.21 -1.88
CA GLY A 96 -1.15 5.43 -0.53
C GLY A 96 -2.27 5.33 0.51
N ASN A 97 -2.20 6.14 1.57
CA ASN A 97 -3.23 6.19 2.60
C ASN A 97 -4.53 6.76 2.04
N LEU A 98 -5.59 5.96 2.10
CA LEU A 98 -6.88 6.25 1.46
C LEU A 98 -7.54 7.50 2.02
N ASN A 99 -7.65 7.62 3.34
CA ASN A 99 -8.23 8.80 3.98
C ASN A 99 -7.48 10.11 3.64
N THR A 100 -6.14 10.02 3.51
CA THR A 100 -5.35 11.18 3.07
C THR A 100 -5.64 11.52 1.61
N MET A 101 -5.72 10.51 0.73
CA MET A 101 -6.04 10.72 -0.70
C MET A 101 -7.40 11.41 -0.88
N GLU A 102 -8.41 11.03 -0.11
CA GLU A 102 -9.74 11.68 -0.14
C GLU A 102 -9.65 13.18 0.12
N GLY A 103 -8.78 13.61 1.04
CA GLY A 103 -8.63 15.01 1.45
C GLY A 103 -8.17 15.96 0.34
N PHE A 104 -7.57 15.43 -0.75
CA PHE A 104 -7.12 16.25 -1.89
C PHE A 104 -7.48 15.63 -3.25
N PHE A 105 -8.41 14.66 -3.26
CA PHE A 105 -8.91 14.04 -4.48
C PHE A 105 -9.53 15.10 -5.41
N GLY A 106 -9.16 15.06 -6.69
CA GLY A 106 -9.63 16.04 -7.68
C GLY A 106 -8.92 17.39 -7.67
N THR A 107 -7.86 17.56 -6.89
CA THR A 107 -7.00 18.75 -6.94
C THR A 107 -5.81 18.54 -7.89
N ASP A 108 -5.15 19.62 -8.28
CA ASP A 108 -3.94 19.61 -9.12
C ASP A 108 -2.70 18.97 -8.45
N TYR A 109 -2.84 18.51 -7.22
CA TYR A 109 -1.80 17.83 -6.44
C TYR A 109 -2.00 16.32 -6.36
N MET A 110 -3.21 15.85 -6.67
CA MET A 110 -3.51 14.40 -6.73
C MET A 110 -3.15 13.89 -8.12
N PRO A 111 -2.24 12.92 -8.24
CA PRO A 111 -1.94 12.30 -9.53
C PRO A 111 -3.19 11.72 -10.17
N GLU A 112 -3.30 11.91 -11.48
CA GLU A 112 -4.34 11.22 -12.23
C GLU A 112 -4.14 9.71 -12.14
N ILE A 113 -5.17 9.00 -11.70
CA ILE A 113 -5.24 7.54 -11.75
C ILE A 113 -5.65 7.15 -13.16
N ARG A 114 -4.72 6.59 -13.93
CA ARG A 114 -4.84 6.35 -15.36
C ARG A 114 -5.34 4.94 -15.66
N LYS A 115 -5.78 4.76 -16.89
CA LYS A 115 -6.11 3.42 -17.38
C LYS A 115 -4.87 2.53 -17.37
N GLY A 116 -4.99 1.37 -16.71
CA GLY A 116 -3.92 0.40 -16.59
C GLY A 116 -3.05 0.53 -15.33
N ASP A 117 -3.24 1.55 -14.50
CA ASP A 117 -2.53 1.66 -13.22
C ASP A 117 -2.87 0.49 -12.28
N ILE A 118 -1.97 0.17 -11.38
CA ILE A 118 -2.21 -0.68 -10.21
C ILE A 118 -2.41 0.24 -9.02
N LEU A 119 -3.61 0.20 -8.43
CA LEU A 119 -3.97 1.01 -7.28
C LEU A 119 -3.48 0.35 -5.99
N PHE A 120 -2.64 1.04 -5.24
CA PHE A 120 -2.29 0.68 -3.87
C PHE A 120 -3.07 1.59 -2.90
N ILE A 121 -3.81 0.99 -1.98
CA ILE A 121 -4.54 1.71 -0.92
C ILE A 121 -4.40 0.98 0.41
N GLU A 122 -4.24 1.75 1.48
CA GLU A 122 -4.24 1.30 2.86
C GLU A 122 -4.87 2.34 3.76
N ASP A 123 -5.24 1.98 4.98
CA ASP A 123 -5.69 2.95 6.00
C ASP A 123 -5.40 2.43 7.42
N SER A 124 -5.64 3.28 8.41
CA SER A 124 -5.48 2.96 9.84
C SER A 124 -6.59 3.60 10.67
N LEU A 125 -6.94 2.96 11.78
CA LEU A 125 -7.89 3.47 12.78
C LEU A 125 -9.25 3.86 12.18
N LYS A 126 -9.75 3.09 11.21
CA LYS A 126 -11.04 3.31 10.57
C LYS A 126 -12.03 2.20 10.89
N ASP A 127 -13.29 2.59 10.89
CA ASP A 127 -14.41 1.64 11.00
C ASP A 127 -14.95 1.24 9.63
N ALA A 128 -15.79 0.20 9.63
CA ALA A 128 -16.40 -0.35 8.43
C ALA A 128 -17.18 0.68 7.62
N CYS A 129 -17.92 1.58 8.28
CA CYS A 129 -18.72 2.62 7.61
C CYS A 129 -17.82 3.63 6.89
N THR A 130 -16.73 4.03 7.54
CA THR A 130 -15.76 4.97 6.96
C THR A 130 -15.07 4.35 5.74
N ILE A 131 -14.61 3.10 5.85
CA ILE A 131 -13.96 2.38 4.74
C ILE A 131 -14.91 2.18 3.56
N GLU A 132 -16.16 1.81 3.81
CA GLU A 132 -17.17 1.65 2.75
C GLU A 132 -17.43 2.97 2.01
N ARG A 133 -17.51 4.09 2.73
CA ARG A 133 -17.66 5.41 2.14
C ARG A 133 -16.45 5.76 1.26
N SER A 134 -15.26 5.48 1.74
CA SER A 134 -14.00 5.74 1.03
C SER A 134 -13.90 4.94 -0.27
N PHE A 135 -14.22 3.66 -0.23
CA PHE A 135 -14.29 2.85 -1.45
C PHE A 135 -15.39 3.29 -2.40
N SER A 136 -16.55 3.72 -1.85
CA SER A 136 -17.65 4.26 -2.65
C SER A 136 -17.26 5.54 -3.39
N LEU A 137 -16.47 6.42 -2.77
CA LEU A 137 -15.92 7.61 -3.44
C LEU A 137 -15.04 7.20 -4.63
N LEU A 138 -14.14 6.23 -4.46
CA LEU A 138 -13.31 5.74 -5.56
C LEU A 138 -14.15 5.14 -6.70
N LYS A 139 -15.23 4.40 -6.36
CA LYS A 139 -16.17 3.86 -7.35
C LYS A 139 -16.90 4.96 -8.11
N LEU A 140 -17.48 5.93 -7.41
CA LEU A 140 -18.19 7.05 -8.01
C LEU A 140 -17.29 7.93 -8.89
N ALA A 141 -16.00 8.01 -8.55
CA ALA A 141 -14.97 8.66 -9.35
C ALA A 141 -14.45 7.79 -10.50
N SER A 142 -15.06 6.62 -10.77
CA SER A 142 -14.66 5.65 -11.79
C SER A 142 -13.20 5.20 -11.71
N VAL A 143 -12.63 5.17 -10.51
CA VAL A 143 -11.25 4.72 -10.30
C VAL A 143 -11.12 3.24 -10.64
N PHE A 144 -12.06 2.42 -10.16
CA PHE A 144 -12.04 0.96 -10.40
C PHE A 144 -12.30 0.57 -11.86
N ASP A 145 -12.86 1.48 -12.67
CA ASP A 145 -13.04 1.28 -14.11
C ASP A 145 -11.75 1.55 -14.91
N ARG A 146 -10.79 2.24 -14.31
CA ARG A 146 -9.53 2.60 -14.95
C ARG A 146 -8.36 1.69 -14.58
N VAL A 147 -8.28 1.29 -13.31
CA VAL A 147 -7.14 0.51 -12.83
C VAL A 147 -7.16 -0.93 -13.36
N SER A 148 -5.98 -1.53 -13.50
CA SER A 148 -5.81 -2.91 -13.94
C SER A 148 -5.75 -3.91 -12.78
N GLY A 149 -5.54 -3.44 -11.56
CA GLY A 149 -5.49 -4.26 -10.35
C GLY A 149 -5.47 -3.40 -9.09
N VAL A 150 -5.76 -4.04 -7.95
CA VAL A 150 -5.75 -3.40 -6.63
C VAL A 150 -4.87 -4.18 -5.67
N ILE A 151 -4.01 -3.46 -4.97
CA ILE A 151 -3.25 -3.93 -3.81
C ILE A 151 -3.81 -3.21 -2.58
N LEU A 152 -4.47 -3.97 -1.72
CA LEU A 152 -5.04 -3.45 -0.47
C LEU A 152 -4.10 -3.79 0.69
N GLY A 153 -3.52 -2.76 1.31
CA GLY A 153 -2.73 -2.90 2.53
C GLY A 153 -3.58 -3.32 3.73
N LYS A 154 -2.92 -3.83 4.75
CA LYS A 154 -3.58 -4.09 6.04
C LYS A 154 -4.16 -2.80 6.61
N HIS A 155 -5.34 -2.91 7.21
CA HIS A 155 -5.96 -1.80 7.93
C HIS A 155 -5.64 -1.93 9.42
N GLU A 156 -4.69 -1.13 9.92
CA GLU A 156 -4.32 -1.10 11.32
C GLU A 156 -5.54 -0.76 12.18
N LYS A 157 -5.79 -1.56 13.23
CA LYS A 157 -6.89 -1.33 14.20
C LYS A 157 -8.24 -1.08 13.53
N PHE A 158 -8.56 -1.87 12.51
CA PHE A 158 -9.85 -1.82 11.85
C PHE A 158 -10.98 -2.23 12.81
N ASP A 159 -12.02 -1.39 12.89
CA ASP A 159 -13.26 -1.68 13.62
C ASP A 159 -14.35 -2.12 12.64
N ASP A 160 -14.76 -3.37 12.73
CA ASP A 160 -15.79 -3.93 11.86
C ASP A 160 -17.23 -3.52 12.29
N ASN A 161 -17.38 -2.71 13.33
CA ASN A 161 -18.67 -2.32 13.93
C ASN A 161 -19.55 -3.53 14.33
N GLY A 162 -18.93 -4.65 14.67
CA GLY A 162 -19.62 -5.89 15.03
C GLY A 162 -20.21 -6.65 13.85
N THR A 163 -19.85 -6.32 12.62
CA THR A 163 -20.35 -6.99 11.39
C THR A 163 -19.58 -8.26 11.07
N GLY A 164 -18.38 -8.44 11.59
CA GLY A 164 -17.46 -9.52 11.24
C GLY A 164 -16.79 -9.36 9.87
N ARG A 165 -17.11 -8.31 9.12
CA ARG A 165 -16.58 -8.06 7.76
C ARG A 165 -15.13 -7.58 7.80
N LYS A 166 -14.37 -7.93 6.77
CA LYS A 166 -13.01 -7.47 6.56
C LYS A 166 -12.96 -6.34 5.52
N PRO A 167 -11.96 -5.46 5.53
CA PRO A 167 -11.84 -4.39 4.56
C PRO A 167 -11.93 -4.86 3.10
N TYR A 168 -11.33 -6.00 2.76
CA TYR A 168 -11.38 -6.55 1.41
C TYR A 168 -12.77 -7.10 1.01
N GLU A 169 -13.59 -7.52 1.97
CA GLU A 169 -14.98 -7.95 1.71
C GLU A 169 -15.84 -6.72 1.40
N ILE A 170 -15.65 -5.63 2.15
CA ILE A 170 -16.29 -4.33 1.89
C ILE A 170 -15.88 -3.80 0.50
N LEU A 171 -14.58 -3.90 0.17
CA LEU A 171 -14.08 -3.50 -1.15
C LEU A 171 -14.79 -4.28 -2.28
N LEU A 172 -14.91 -5.61 -2.13
CA LEU A 172 -15.61 -6.46 -3.12
C LEU A 172 -17.06 -6.03 -3.32
N GLU A 173 -17.79 -5.78 -2.23
CA GLU A 173 -19.18 -5.34 -2.29
C GLU A 173 -19.33 -3.99 -3.01
N VAL A 174 -18.48 -3.04 -2.66
CA VAL A 174 -18.49 -1.71 -3.29
C VAL A 174 -18.12 -1.81 -4.77
N MET A 175 -17.09 -2.58 -5.13
CA MET A 175 -16.67 -2.74 -6.52
C MET A 175 -17.77 -3.44 -7.36
N GLY A 176 -18.47 -4.41 -6.77
CA GLY A 176 -19.48 -5.20 -7.47
C GLY A 176 -18.87 -6.10 -8.55
N GLU A 177 -19.57 -6.22 -9.69
CA GLU A 177 -19.08 -7.00 -10.84
C GLU A 177 -17.86 -6.31 -11.47
N SER A 178 -16.69 -6.90 -11.25
CA SER A 178 -15.39 -6.43 -11.77
C SER A 178 -14.47 -7.64 -11.94
N GLU A 179 -13.63 -7.60 -12.97
CA GLU A 179 -12.70 -8.69 -13.31
C GLU A 179 -11.26 -8.42 -12.86
N ILE A 180 -10.96 -7.22 -12.35
CA ILE A 180 -9.58 -6.85 -12.00
C ILE A 180 -9.07 -7.62 -10.78
N PRO A 181 -7.81 -8.10 -10.79
CA PRO A 181 -7.21 -8.83 -9.67
C PRO A 181 -7.11 -7.94 -8.43
N ILE A 182 -7.32 -8.57 -7.26
CA ILE A 182 -7.23 -7.92 -5.95
C ILE A 182 -6.38 -8.79 -5.04
N LEU A 183 -5.27 -8.22 -4.57
CA LEU A 183 -4.44 -8.75 -3.50
C LEU A 183 -4.65 -7.93 -2.25
N ALA A 184 -4.97 -8.57 -1.13
CA ALA A 184 -5.18 -7.91 0.16
C ALA A 184 -4.18 -8.35 1.23
N GLU A 185 -4.23 -7.67 2.37
CA GLU A 185 -3.35 -7.89 3.52
C GLU A 185 -1.87 -7.63 3.21
N PHE A 186 -1.60 -6.68 2.31
CA PHE A 186 -0.25 -6.32 1.92
C PHE A 186 0.46 -5.50 3.01
N ASP A 187 1.78 -5.74 3.21
CA ASP A 187 2.54 -5.19 4.34
C ASP A 187 3.23 -3.85 4.02
N CYS A 188 2.51 -2.90 3.46
CA CYS A 188 2.96 -1.52 3.32
C CYS A 188 1.84 -0.58 3.81
N CYS A 189 1.77 -0.38 5.12
CA CYS A 189 0.67 0.29 5.81
C CYS A 189 1.14 0.73 7.22
N HIS A 190 0.22 1.00 8.12
CA HIS A 190 0.51 1.40 9.50
C HIS A 190 0.76 0.23 10.46
N THR A 191 0.89 -1.00 9.94
CA THR A 191 1.24 -2.21 10.72
C THR A 191 2.76 -2.48 10.66
N HIS A 192 3.23 -3.44 11.46
CA HIS A 192 4.64 -3.85 11.46
C HIS A 192 4.78 -5.32 11.02
N PRO A 193 5.84 -5.67 10.27
CA PRO A 193 6.82 -4.79 9.66
C PRO A 193 6.25 -4.04 8.44
N MET A 194 7.02 -3.12 7.87
CA MET A 194 6.57 -2.30 6.75
C MET A 194 7.51 -2.43 5.55
N LEU A 195 6.94 -2.74 4.38
CA LEU A 195 7.62 -2.63 3.08
C LEU A 195 7.79 -1.17 2.67
N THR A 196 8.71 -0.93 1.76
CA THR A 196 8.89 0.36 1.09
C THR A 196 8.49 0.23 -0.37
N LEU A 197 7.51 1.01 -0.83
CA LEU A 197 6.97 0.95 -2.19
C LEU A 197 7.38 2.16 -3.02
N PRO A 198 7.94 1.96 -4.22
CA PRO A 198 8.24 3.05 -5.15
C PRO A 198 6.97 3.43 -5.93
N ILE A 199 6.27 4.46 -5.48
CA ILE A 199 5.10 5.02 -6.15
C ILE A 199 5.54 5.72 -7.44
N GLY A 200 4.82 5.45 -8.53
CA GLY A 200 5.15 5.95 -9.86
C GLY A 200 5.87 4.94 -10.74
N CYS A 201 6.41 3.87 -10.17
CA CYS A 201 7.11 2.82 -10.89
C CYS A 201 6.19 1.72 -11.44
N GLU A 202 6.66 1.02 -12.48
CA GLU A 202 5.94 -0.12 -13.04
C GLU A 202 6.11 -1.37 -12.17
N VAL A 203 4.99 -2.01 -11.86
CA VAL A 203 4.93 -3.27 -11.13
C VAL A 203 4.07 -4.30 -11.85
N SER A 204 4.27 -5.58 -11.54
CA SER A 204 3.32 -6.65 -11.88
C SER A 204 2.71 -7.22 -10.61
N LEU A 205 1.42 -7.55 -10.71
CA LEU A 205 0.63 -8.20 -9.68
C LEU A 205 0.16 -9.55 -10.22
N ASP A 206 0.42 -10.62 -9.49
CA ASP A 206 -0.26 -11.90 -9.62
C ASP A 206 -0.98 -12.17 -8.30
N ALA A 207 -2.29 -11.95 -8.29
CA ALA A 207 -3.08 -12.07 -7.06
C ALA A 207 -3.23 -13.54 -6.63
N GLU A 208 -3.29 -14.49 -7.57
CA GLU A 208 -3.40 -15.93 -7.28
C GLU A 208 -2.13 -16.47 -6.63
N GLU A 209 -0.97 -16.14 -7.20
CA GLU A 209 0.35 -16.51 -6.66
C GLU A 209 0.77 -15.60 -5.49
N LYS A 210 -0.02 -14.56 -5.19
CA LYS A 210 0.24 -13.59 -4.12
C LYS A 210 1.62 -12.93 -4.25
N THR A 211 1.95 -12.51 -5.46
CA THR A 211 3.22 -11.86 -5.76
C THR A 211 3.03 -10.45 -6.32
N VAL A 212 3.88 -9.55 -5.86
CA VAL A 212 4.05 -8.21 -6.42
C VAL A 212 5.51 -8.05 -6.79
N VAL A 213 5.77 -7.63 -8.03
CA VAL A 213 7.13 -7.55 -8.57
C VAL A 213 7.37 -6.16 -9.13
N LEU A 214 8.42 -5.51 -8.68
CA LEU A 214 8.90 -4.25 -9.25
C LEU A 214 9.68 -4.54 -10.53
N LEU A 215 9.36 -3.84 -11.61
CA LEU A 215 9.89 -4.09 -12.94
C LEU A 215 10.90 -3.05 -13.42
N GLU A 216 10.94 -1.89 -12.78
CA GLU A 216 11.86 -0.80 -13.16
C GLU A 216 12.61 -0.24 -11.94
N ASN A 217 13.77 0.35 -12.19
CA ASN A 217 14.60 0.94 -11.14
C ASN A 217 14.11 2.36 -10.79
N PRO A 218 13.56 2.60 -9.57
CA PRO A 218 13.09 3.92 -9.18
C PRO A 218 14.22 4.96 -9.03
N LEU A 219 15.47 4.52 -8.98
CA LEU A 219 16.65 5.38 -8.83
C LEU A 219 17.36 5.69 -10.15
N GLU A 220 16.90 5.13 -11.28
CA GLU A 220 17.42 5.52 -12.57
C GLU A 220 17.04 6.97 -12.87
N LYS A 221 18.02 7.73 -13.41
CA LYS A 221 17.78 9.12 -13.76
C LYS A 221 16.66 9.23 -14.78
N ILE A 222 15.56 9.82 -14.37
CA ILE A 222 14.57 10.32 -15.29
C ILE A 222 15.27 11.45 -16.08
N GLU A 223 15.48 11.25 -17.38
CA GLU A 223 15.87 12.35 -18.25
C GLU A 223 14.73 13.39 -18.20
N CYS A 224 14.95 14.47 -17.45
CA CYS A 224 14.06 15.61 -17.48
C CYS A 224 14.04 16.15 -18.91
N SER A 225 13.04 15.77 -19.69
CA SER A 225 12.66 16.51 -20.90
C SER A 225 12.20 17.89 -20.44
N ARG A 226 13.06 18.88 -20.62
CA ARG A 226 12.79 20.31 -20.42
C ARG A 226 11.78 20.81 -21.42
#